data_2c3a8e176a6d40b91baa150d479fbde1
#
_entry.id   2c3a8e176a6d40b91baa150d479fbde1
#
_cell.length_a   1.000
_cell.length_b   1.000
_cell.length_c   1.000
_cell.angle_alpha   90.00
_cell.angle_beta   90.00
_cell.angle_gamma   90.00
#
_symmetry.space_group_name_H-M   'P 1'
#
loop_
_entity.id
_entity.type
_entity.pdbx_description
1 polymer ?
#
loop_
_entity_poly.entity_id
_entity_poly.type
_entity_poly.pdbx_seq_one_letter_code
_entity_poly.pdbx_strand_id
1 'polypeptide(L)'
;MSIRRLTIAAGATLIALTALSFAYGGWRIDHVIMGGPIQRESQEASDLIADILPPPVYVIEPYLVANQIARHPETLRANMQKLRALRESYDARQAYWRESAIAPDLQRAITRDVEAGAQEFWKELDGDFLPAVKRGDPVEINASFERMTKAYEHHRAAVDRAVEMAIAYQKRLKA
;
A
#
# COMPACT_ATOMS: atom_id res chain seq x y z
N MET A 1 68.63 2.37 10.02
CA MET A 1 67.36 1.89 10.62
C MET A 1 67.53 0.41 10.98
N SER A 2 67.19 0.00 12.22
CA SER A 2 67.31 -1.43 12.63
C SER A 2 66.30 -2.27 11.89
N ILE A 3 66.69 -3.43 11.34
CA ILE A 3 65.84 -4.41 10.67
C ILE A 3 64.60 -4.73 11.53
N ARG A 4 64.76 -4.82 12.86
CA ARG A 4 63.68 -5.03 13.82
C ARG A 4 62.57 -3.95 13.75
N ARG A 5 62.95 -2.68 13.55
CA ARG A 5 61.98 -1.56 13.44
C ARG A 5 61.22 -1.63 12.11
N LEU A 6 61.90 -2.06 11.04
CA LEU A 6 61.29 -2.21 9.72
C LEU A 6 60.26 -3.34 9.68
N THR A 7 60.57 -4.50 10.28
CA THR A 7 59.62 -5.63 10.39
C THR A 7 58.42 -5.29 11.27
N ILE A 8 58.60 -4.59 12.38
CA ILE A 8 57.47 -4.17 13.23
C ILE A 8 56.57 -3.17 12.47
N ALA A 9 57.18 -2.20 11.77
CA ALA A 9 56.41 -1.24 11.00
C ALA A 9 55.63 -1.91 9.85
N ALA A 10 56.25 -2.83 9.11
CA ALA A 10 55.57 -3.58 8.04
C ALA A 10 54.42 -4.44 8.57
N GLY A 11 54.61 -5.12 9.71
CA GLY A 11 53.56 -5.90 10.37
C GLY A 11 52.38 -5.04 10.84
N ALA A 12 52.67 -3.89 11.45
CA ALA A 12 51.63 -2.94 11.88
C ALA A 12 50.82 -2.38 10.71
N THR A 13 51.52 -2.05 9.60
CA THR A 13 50.84 -1.57 8.39
C THR A 13 49.93 -2.63 7.80
N LEU A 14 50.35 -3.90 7.75
CA LEU A 14 49.54 -5.00 7.23
C LEU A 14 48.28 -5.21 8.09
N ILE A 15 48.43 -5.19 9.41
CA ILE A 15 47.30 -5.32 10.34
C ILE A 15 46.34 -4.14 10.17
N ALA A 16 46.83 -2.91 10.04
CA ALA A 16 46.02 -1.73 9.85
C ALA A 16 45.23 -1.80 8.52
N LEU A 17 45.86 -2.20 7.44
CA LEU A 17 45.19 -2.38 6.12
C LEU A 17 44.13 -3.47 6.17
N THR A 18 44.39 -4.59 6.84
CA THR A 18 43.44 -5.66 7.02
C THR A 18 42.23 -5.21 7.85
N ALA A 19 42.47 -4.51 8.96
CA ALA A 19 41.40 -3.95 9.80
C ALA A 19 40.56 -2.93 9.05
N LEU A 20 41.16 -2.05 8.26
CA LEU A 20 40.46 -1.10 7.40
C LEU A 20 39.61 -1.81 6.33
N SER A 21 40.12 -2.89 5.71
CA SER A 21 39.39 -3.67 4.74
C SER A 21 38.18 -4.37 5.35
N PHE A 22 38.30 -4.93 6.56
CA PHE A 22 37.18 -5.51 7.29
C PHE A 22 36.16 -4.46 7.72
N ALA A 23 36.59 -3.30 8.21
CA ALA A 23 35.69 -2.23 8.58
C ALA A 23 34.92 -1.67 7.38
N TYR A 24 35.59 -1.47 6.25
CA TYR A 24 34.96 -1.04 5.00
C TYR A 24 34.05 -2.09 4.43
N GLY A 25 34.45 -3.36 4.43
CA GLY A 25 33.61 -4.49 4.01
C GLY A 25 32.37 -4.64 4.87
N GLY A 26 32.49 -4.58 6.19
CA GLY A 26 31.38 -4.62 7.13
C GLY A 26 30.40 -3.46 6.90
N TRP A 27 30.89 -2.25 6.76
CA TRP A 27 30.05 -1.08 6.47
C TRP A 27 29.29 -1.21 5.14
N ARG A 28 29.94 -1.73 4.09
CA ARG A 28 29.30 -1.99 2.79
C ARG A 28 28.27 -3.12 2.88
N ILE A 29 28.57 -4.14 3.66
CA ILE A 29 27.69 -5.29 3.88
C ILE A 29 26.42 -4.86 4.61
N ASP A 30 26.51 -4.09 5.70
CA ASP A 30 25.33 -3.55 6.40
C ASP A 30 24.43 -2.67 5.53
N HIS A 31 24.99 -2.02 4.49
CA HIS A 31 24.22 -1.21 3.56
C HIS A 31 23.56 -2.01 2.44
N VAL A 32 24.04 -3.22 2.14
CA VAL A 32 23.62 -4.03 0.97
C VAL A 32 22.89 -5.31 1.36
N ILE A 33 23.07 -5.82 2.60
CA ILE A 33 22.47 -7.11 3.03
C ILE A 33 21.15 -6.92 3.77
N MET A 34 20.28 -7.91 3.58
CA MET A 34 18.95 -8.18 4.15
C MET A 34 18.54 -7.24 5.31
N GLY A 35 17.71 -6.23 5.01
CA GLY A 35 17.19 -5.27 5.98
C GLY A 35 17.74 -3.85 5.82
N GLY A 36 18.62 -3.57 4.82
CA GLY A 36 19.07 -2.22 4.49
C GLY A 36 17.95 -1.31 3.98
N PRO A 37 18.12 0.02 4.00
CA PRO A 37 17.11 0.99 3.58
C PRO A 37 16.51 0.67 2.20
N ILE A 38 17.36 0.36 1.23
CA ILE A 38 16.95 0.03 -0.17
C ILE A 38 16.09 -1.22 -0.22
N GLN A 39 16.40 -2.23 0.59
CA GLN A 39 15.61 -3.47 0.60
C GLN A 39 14.25 -3.24 1.29
N ARG A 40 14.20 -2.44 2.36
CA ARG A 40 12.92 -2.05 2.99
C ARG A 40 12.05 -1.27 2.03
N GLU A 41 12.58 -0.29 1.33
CA GLU A 41 11.87 0.49 0.32
C GLU A 41 11.38 -0.39 -0.84
N SER A 42 12.20 -1.34 -1.30
CA SER A 42 11.81 -2.30 -2.35
C SER A 42 10.73 -3.27 -1.86
N GLN A 43 10.81 -3.70 -0.60
CA GLN A 43 9.79 -4.55 0.01
C GLN A 43 8.48 -3.77 0.20
N GLU A 44 8.53 -2.56 0.73
CA GLU A 44 7.36 -1.70 0.88
C GLU A 44 6.69 -1.39 -0.47
N ALA A 45 7.49 -1.16 -1.53
CA ALA A 45 6.94 -1.00 -2.88
C ALA A 45 6.29 -2.29 -3.41
N SER A 46 6.81 -3.47 -3.06
CA SER A 46 6.23 -4.76 -3.43
C SER A 46 4.97 -5.05 -2.63
N ASP A 47 4.99 -4.76 -1.34
CA ASP A 47 3.84 -4.90 -0.44
C ASP A 47 2.70 -3.96 -0.87
N LEU A 48 3.05 -2.74 -1.30
CA LEU A 48 2.09 -1.80 -1.84
C LEU A 48 1.40 -2.32 -3.11
N ILE A 49 2.17 -2.86 -4.07
CA ILE A 49 1.60 -3.47 -5.27
C ILE A 49 0.69 -4.65 -4.89
N ALA A 50 1.09 -5.46 -3.92
CA ALA A 50 0.30 -6.57 -3.42
C ALA A 50 -0.98 -6.12 -2.70
N ASP A 51 -0.97 -4.97 -2.02
CA ASP A 51 -2.15 -4.41 -1.35
C ASP A 51 -3.12 -3.72 -2.31
N ILE A 52 -2.61 -3.22 -3.44
CA ILE A 52 -3.43 -2.59 -4.47
C ILE A 52 -4.04 -3.63 -5.42
N LEU A 53 -3.38 -4.79 -5.61
CA LEU A 53 -3.73 -5.83 -6.58
C LEU A 53 -3.76 -7.25 -5.95
N PRO A 54 -4.62 -7.68 -5.21
CA PRO A 54 -6.02 -7.60 -4.86
C PRO A 54 -6.25 -7.02 -3.46
N PRO A 55 -7.48 -6.78 -3.05
CA PRO A 55 -7.84 -5.65 -2.22
C PRO A 55 -7.65 -5.83 -0.72
N PRO A 56 -6.96 -4.94 0.00
CA PRO A 56 -7.75 -4.22 0.97
C PRO A 56 -7.85 -2.71 0.70
N VAL A 57 -7.05 -2.16 -0.21
CA VAL A 57 -7.12 -0.73 -0.55
C VAL A 57 -8.07 -0.45 -1.73
N TYR A 58 -8.63 -1.49 -2.35
CA TYR A 58 -9.50 -1.40 -3.51
C TYR A 58 -10.96 -1.76 -3.15
N VAL A 59 -11.89 -0.85 -3.36
CA VAL A 59 -13.31 -1.05 -2.98
C VAL A 59 -14.10 -1.92 -3.95
N ILE A 60 -13.46 -2.78 -4.74
CA ILE A 60 -14.13 -3.67 -5.69
C ILE A 60 -15.01 -4.71 -4.99
N GLU A 61 -14.54 -5.30 -3.90
CA GLU A 61 -15.31 -6.32 -3.19
C GLU A 61 -16.54 -5.72 -2.49
N PRO A 62 -16.44 -4.58 -1.77
CA PRO A 62 -17.63 -3.87 -1.30
C PRO A 62 -18.60 -3.49 -2.43
N TYR A 63 -18.08 -3.05 -3.60
CA TYR A 63 -18.91 -2.74 -4.76
C TYR A 63 -19.65 -3.97 -5.30
N LEU A 64 -18.99 -5.13 -5.38
CA LEU A 64 -19.63 -6.40 -5.78
C LEU A 64 -20.72 -6.83 -4.78
N VAL A 65 -20.47 -6.67 -3.49
CA VAL A 65 -21.46 -6.95 -2.44
C VAL A 65 -22.65 -6.01 -2.56
N ALA A 66 -22.41 -4.71 -2.79
CA ALA A 66 -23.49 -3.73 -3.02
C ALA A 66 -24.30 -4.07 -4.29
N ASN A 67 -23.65 -4.50 -5.37
CA ASN A 67 -24.34 -4.97 -6.60
C ASN A 67 -25.22 -6.18 -6.31
N GLN A 68 -24.75 -7.14 -5.50
CA GLN A 68 -25.56 -8.29 -5.08
C GLN A 68 -26.79 -7.85 -4.29
N ILE A 69 -26.62 -6.93 -3.34
CA ILE A 69 -27.72 -6.38 -2.53
C ILE A 69 -28.71 -5.61 -3.42
N ALA A 70 -28.25 -4.82 -4.39
CA ALA A 70 -29.12 -4.07 -5.29
C ALA A 70 -30.04 -4.99 -6.10
N ARG A 71 -29.53 -6.15 -6.55
CA ARG A 71 -30.29 -7.16 -7.31
C ARG A 71 -31.14 -8.06 -6.41
N HIS A 72 -30.68 -8.31 -5.20
CA HIS A 72 -31.25 -9.24 -4.24
C HIS A 72 -31.31 -8.57 -2.85
N PRO A 73 -32.25 -7.61 -2.62
CA PRO A 73 -32.35 -6.87 -1.37
C PRO A 73 -32.52 -7.74 -0.12
N GLU A 74 -33.07 -8.94 -0.27
CA GLU A 74 -33.22 -9.94 0.79
C GLU A 74 -31.87 -10.41 1.36
N THR A 75 -30.78 -10.25 0.60
CA THR A 75 -29.42 -10.64 1.03
C THR A 75 -28.76 -9.60 1.94
N LEU A 76 -29.37 -8.43 2.13
CA LEU A 76 -28.80 -7.32 2.91
C LEU A 76 -28.30 -7.78 4.27
N ARG A 77 -29.13 -8.51 5.04
CA ARG A 77 -28.78 -8.95 6.40
C ARG A 77 -27.55 -9.83 6.43
N ALA A 78 -27.43 -10.76 5.48
CA ALA A 78 -26.29 -11.67 5.37
C ALA A 78 -25.00 -10.92 4.99
N ASN A 79 -25.11 -9.88 4.15
CA ASN A 79 -23.97 -9.13 3.63
C ASN A 79 -23.50 -7.99 4.53
N MET A 80 -24.28 -7.56 5.52
CA MET A 80 -23.92 -6.44 6.41
C MET A 80 -22.63 -6.69 7.21
N GLN A 81 -22.42 -7.91 7.70
CA GLN A 81 -21.20 -8.26 8.44
C GLN A 81 -19.98 -8.23 7.51
N LYS A 82 -20.14 -8.73 6.27
CA LYS A 82 -19.08 -8.71 5.28
C LYS A 82 -18.69 -7.28 4.90
N LEU A 83 -19.65 -6.39 4.65
CA LEU A 83 -19.38 -4.97 4.36
C LEU A 83 -18.63 -4.28 5.49
N ARG A 84 -18.98 -4.54 6.76
CA ARG A 84 -18.26 -4.00 7.92
C ARG A 84 -16.80 -4.48 7.96
N ALA A 85 -16.57 -5.79 7.82
CA ALA A 85 -15.23 -6.35 7.81
C ALA A 85 -14.36 -5.78 6.68
N LEU A 86 -14.94 -5.59 5.49
CA LEU A 86 -14.27 -4.97 4.35
C LEU A 86 -13.92 -3.50 4.63
N ARG A 87 -14.81 -2.75 5.29
CA ARG A 87 -14.55 -1.37 5.70
C ARG A 87 -13.43 -1.29 6.73
N GLU A 88 -13.48 -2.12 7.77
CA GLU A 88 -12.45 -2.19 8.81
C GLU A 88 -11.07 -2.54 8.21
N SER A 89 -11.03 -3.50 7.29
CA SER A 89 -9.81 -3.88 6.57
C SER A 89 -9.26 -2.72 5.73
N TYR A 90 -10.12 -2.01 5.01
CA TYR A 90 -9.77 -0.83 4.24
C TYR A 90 -9.17 0.27 5.13
N ASP A 91 -9.87 0.62 6.20
CA ASP A 91 -9.45 1.69 7.13
C ASP A 91 -8.11 1.36 7.81
N ALA A 92 -7.89 0.09 8.21
CA ALA A 92 -6.64 -0.38 8.78
C ALA A 92 -5.46 -0.25 7.79
N ARG A 93 -5.68 -0.59 6.51
CA ARG A 93 -4.63 -0.45 5.49
C ARG A 93 -4.35 1.02 5.14
N GLN A 94 -5.36 1.87 5.10
CA GLN A 94 -5.16 3.31 4.92
C GLN A 94 -4.36 3.92 6.07
N ALA A 95 -4.61 3.51 7.32
CA ALA A 95 -3.82 3.92 8.47
C ALA A 95 -2.36 3.49 8.34
N TYR A 96 -2.11 2.24 7.96
CA TYR A 96 -0.76 1.71 7.71
C TYR A 96 0.01 2.56 6.67
N TRP A 97 -0.62 2.86 5.52
CA TRP A 97 0.05 3.61 4.45
C TRP A 97 0.29 5.08 4.79
N ARG A 98 -0.50 5.68 5.68
CA ARG A 98 -0.23 7.04 6.19
C ARG A 98 1.05 7.11 7.04
N GLU A 99 1.39 6.03 7.72
CA GLU A 99 2.57 5.93 8.59
C GLU A 99 3.79 5.29 7.90
N SER A 100 3.62 4.76 6.69
CA SER A 100 4.69 4.09 5.95
C SER A 100 5.76 5.06 5.48
N ALA A 101 7.00 4.57 5.33
CA ALA A 101 8.16 5.33 4.88
C ALA A 101 8.36 5.29 3.36
N ILE A 102 7.33 4.94 2.58
CA ILE A 102 7.40 4.95 1.11
C ILE A 102 7.61 6.37 0.57
N ALA A 103 8.00 6.46 -0.72
CA ALA A 103 8.21 7.74 -1.39
C ALA A 103 7.00 8.69 -1.20
N PRO A 104 7.22 9.98 -0.86
CA PRO A 104 6.14 10.90 -0.49
C PRO A 104 5.09 11.13 -1.57
N ASP A 105 5.45 11.03 -2.85
CA ASP A 105 4.53 11.13 -3.98
C ASP A 105 3.61 9.91 -4.07
N LEU A 106 4.17 8.72 -3.84
CA LEU A 106 3.43 7.47 -3.80
C LEU A 106 2.51 7.40 -2.58
N GLN A 107 3.00 7.81 -1.40
CA GLN A 107 2.18 7.91 -0.19
C GLN A 107 0.96 8.83 -0.41
N ARG A 108 1.15 10.01 -1.02
CA ARG A 108 0.05 10.92 -1.36
C ARG A 108 -0.94 10.32 -2.34
N ALA A 109 -0.46 9.63 -3.36
CA ALA A 109 -1.35 8.97 -4.34
C ALA A 109 -2.30 7.98 -3.65
N ILE A 110 -1.82 7.22 -2.66
CA ILE A 110 -2.62 6.22 -1.95
C ILE A 110 -3.50 6.84 -0.87
N THR A 111 -2.93 7.69 -0.01
CA THR A 111 -3.63 8.19 1.18
C THR A 111 -4.51 9.41 0.91
N ARG A 112 -4.47 9.97 -0.30
CA ARG A 112 -5.26 11.10 -0.72
C ARG A 112 -6.07 10.83 -1.98
N ASP A 113 -5.40 10.51 -3.09
CA ASP A 113 -6.07 10.43 -4.39
C ASP A 113 -6.91 9.16 -4.50
N VAL A 114 -6.35 8.00 -4.11
CA VAL A 114 -7.09 6.72 -4.01
C VAL A 114 -8.17 6.80 -2.94
N GLU A 115 -7.87 7.40 -1.79
CA GLU A 115 -8.81 7.52 -0.68
C GLU A 115 -10.02 8.39 -1.02
N ALA A 116 -9.86 9.45 -1.80
CA ALA A 116 -10.96 10.35 -2.14
C ALA A 116 -12.15 9.62 -2.79
N GLY A 117 -11.91 8.81 -3.82
CA GLY A 117 -12.96 8.02 -4.48
C GLY A 117 -13.53 6.92 -3.58
N ALA A 118 -12.71 6.33 -2.72
CA ALA A 118 -13.22 5.35 -1.75
C ALA A 118 -14.11 5.99 -0.69
N GLN A 119 -13.78 7.18 -0.19
CA GLN A 119 -14.62 7.91 0.76
C GLN A 119 -15.97 8.31 0.14
N GLU A 120 -15.98 8.73 -1.12
CA GLU A 120 -17.22 8.97 -1.88
C GLU A 120 -18.07 7.69 -1.97
N PHE A 121 -17.44 6.55 -2.31
CA PHE A 121 -18.11 5.26 -2.37
C PHE A 121 -18.74 4.85 -1.02
N TRP A 122 -17.97 4.91 0.07
CA TRP A 122 -18.46 4.55 1.39
C TRP A 122 -19.55 5.49 1.90
N LYS A 123 -19.45 6.77 1.59
CA LYS A 123 -20.48 7.76 1.92
C LYS A 123 -21.81 7.44 1.25
N GLU A 124 -21.80 7.14 -0.05
CA GLU A 124 -23.01 6.75 -0.78
C GLU A 124 -23.57 5.41 -0.29
N LEU A 125 -22.69 4.43 -0.01
CA LEU A 125 -23.10 3.13 0.51
C LEU A 125 -23.87 3.26 1.82
N ASP A 126 -23.28 3.97 2.80
CA ASP A 126 -23.83 4.06 4.17
C ASP A 126 -24.95 5.11 4.27
N GLY A 127 -24.84 6.23 3.53
CA GLY A 127 -25.76 7.37 3.62
C GLY A 127 -27.05 7.18 2.86
N ASP A 128 -26.98 6.62 1.65
CA ASP A 128 -28.14 6.58 0.74
C ASP A 128 -28.53 5.15 0.35
N PHE A 129 -27.60 4.32 -0.11
CA PHE A 129 -27.89 3.00 -0.65
C PHE A 129 -28.46 2.03 0.39
N LEU A 130 -27.75 1.79 1.49
CA LEU A 130 -28.20 0.86 2.53
C LEU A 130 -29.52 1.30 3.20
N PRO A 131 -29.76 2.59 3.47
CA PRO A 131 -31.05 3.09 3.91
C PRO A 131 -32.17 2.87 2.88
N ALA A 132 -31.92 3.08 1.57
CA ALA A 132 -32.90 2.86 0.52
C ALA A 132 -33.30 1.37 0.42
N VAL A 133 -32.30 0.46 0.49
CA VAL A 133 -32.57 -0.99 0.54
C VAL A 133 -33.43 -1.37 1.73
N LYS A 134 -33.14 -0.81 2.91
CA LYS A 134 -33.94 -1.07 4.13
C LYS A 134 -35.39 -0.59 4.02
N ARG A 135 -35.64 0.50 3.28
CA ARG A 135 -37.00 1.02 3.03
C ARG A 135 -37.70 0.29 1.89
N GLY A 136 -36.98 -0.50 1.11
CA GLY A 136 -37.51 -1.13 -0.09
C GLY A 136 -37.85 -0.12 -1.19
N ASP A 137 -37.06 0.95 -1.34
CA ASP A 137 -37.24 2.01 -2.33
C ASP A 137 -36.42 1.71 -3.60
N PRO A 138 -37.01 1.14 -4.66
CA PRO A 138 -36.27 0.72 -5.84
C PRO A 138 -35.70 1.90 -6.65
N VAL A 139 -36.34 3.06 -6.58
CA VAL A 139 -35.89 4.25 -7.31
C VAL A 139 -34.60 4.77 -6.68
N GLU A 140 -34.58 4.92 -5.34
CA GLU A 140 -33.41 5.40 -4.65
C GLU A 140 -32.30 4.34 -4.58
N ILE A 141 -32.62 3.04 -4.53
CA ILE A 141 -31.63 1.96 -4.66
C ILE A 141 -30.85 2.12 -5.98
N ASN A 142 -31.55 2.29 -7.10
CA ASN A 142 -30.90 2.43 -8.40
C ASN A 142 -30.09 3.75 -8.47
N ALA A 143 -30.68 4.86 -8.05
CA ALA A 143 -30.01 6.16 -8.09
C ALA A 143 -28.74 6.20 -7.24
N SER A 144 -28.79 5.69 -6.00
CA SER A 144 -27.63 5.61 -5.11
C SER A 144 -26.58 4.63 -5.64
N PHE A 145 -26.99 3.51 -6.23
CA PHE A 145 -26.08 2.55 -6.84
C PHE A 145 -25.34 3.16 -8.05
N GLU A 146 -26.00 3.97 -8.87
CA GLU A 146 -25.32 4.71 -9.95
C GLU A 146 -24.28 5.71 -9.42
N ARG A 147 -24.60 6.43 -8.33
CA ARG A 147 -23.62 7.33 -7.67
C ARG A 147 -22.43 6.56 -7.12
N MET A 148 -22.67 5.41 -6.47
CA MET A 148 -21.59 4.51 -6.01
C MET A 148 -20.74 3.99 -7.17
N THR A 149 -21.34 3.69 -8.32
CA THR A 149 -20.62 3.24 -9.52
C THR A 149 -19.66 4.32 -10.01
N LYS A 150 -20.10 5.59 -10.05
CA LYS A 150 -19.21 6.72 -10.41
C LYS A 150 -18.07 6.90 -9.41
N ALA A 151 -18.36 6.81 -8.11
CA ALA A 151 -17.34 6.87 -7.07
C ALA A 151 -16.33 5.71 -7.19
N TYR A 152 -16.80 4.51 -7.49
CA TYR A 152 -15.95 3.35 -7.77
C TYR A 152 -15.05 3.57 -9.01
N GLU A 153 -15.58 4.11 -10.10
CA GLU A 153 -14.80 4.41 -11.31
C GLU A 153 -13.72 5.48 -11.03
N HIS A 154 -14.07 6.52 -10.27
CA HIS A 154 -13.10 7.54 -9.81
C HIS A 154 -11.98 6.92 -8.97
N HIS A 155 -12.35 6.09 -7.99
CA HIS A 155 -11.41 5.35 -7.17
C HIS A 155 -10.51 4.43 -8.01
N ARG A 156 -11.09 3.65 -8.93
CA ARG A 156 -10.36 2.76 -9.84
C ARG A 156 -9.30 3.51 -10.65
N ALA A 157 -9.69 4.63 -11.26
CA ALA A 157 -8.74 5.42 -12.05
C ALA A 157 -7.57 5.96 -11.20
N ALA A 158 -7.79 6.28 -9.92
CA ALA A 158 -6.73 6.67 -8.99
C ALA A 158 -5.84 5.47 -8.60
N VAL A 159 -6.44 4.30 -8.38
CA VAL A 159 -5.73 3.04 -8.11
C VAL A 159 -4.82 2.68 -9.28
N ASP A 160 -5.31 2.70 -10.52
CA ASP A 160 -4.53 2.38 -11.72
C ASP A 160 -3.28 3.29 -11.82
N ARG A 161 -3.43 4.60 -11.56
CA ARG A 161 -2.28 5.53 -11.51
C ARG A 161 -1.30 5.21 -10.38
N ALA A 162 -1.80 4.89 -9.19
CA ALA A 162 -0.94 4.54 -8.05
C ALA A 162 -0.12 3.27 -8.33
N VAL A 163 -0.71 2.27 -9.01
CA VAL A 163 -0.02 1.06 -9.47
C VAL A 163 1.11 1.39 -10.44
N GLU A 164 0.84 2.22 -11.44
CA GLU A 164 1.89 2.65 -12.40
C GLU A 164 3.04 3.36 -11.68
N MET A 165 2.73 4.26 -10.73
CA MET A 165 3.73 4.94 -9.91
C MET A 165 4.55 3.95 -9.07
N ALA A 166 3.91 2.95 -8.44
CA ALA A 166 4.57 1.94 -7.62
C ALA A 166 5.51 1.06 -8.46
N ILE A 167 5.08 0.64 -9.66
CA ILE A 167 5.92 -0.13 -10.60
C ILE A 167 7.13 0.71 -11.05
N ALA A 168 6.93 1.98 -11.39
CA ALA A 168 8.02 2.87 -11.78
C ALA A 168 9.01 3.10 -10.63
N TYR A 169 8.51 3.25 -9.41
CA TYR A 169 9.33 3.37 -8.20
C TYR A 169 10.16 2.11 -7.95
N GLN A 170 9.54 0.93 -8.01
CA GLN A 170 10.26 -0.34 -7.84
C GLN A 170 11.37 -0.55 -8.88
N LYS A 171 11.12 -0.16 -10.14
CA LYS A 171 12.14 -0.22 -11.20
C LYS A 171 13.34 0.68 -10.89
N ARG A 172 13.12 1.89 -10.35
CA ARG A 172 14.20 2.81 -9.97
C ARG A 172 15.06 2.27 -8.84
N LEU A 173 14.47 1.56 -7.87
CA LEU A 173 15.21 0.97 -6.75
C LEU A 173 16.09 -0.21 -7.16
N LYS A 174 15.79 -0.86 -8.30
CA LYS A 174 16.54 -2.02 -8.82
C LYS A 174 17.63 -1.64 -9.84
N ALA A 175 17.66 -0.40 -10.31
CA ALA A 175 18.63 0.11 -11.28
C ALA A 175 19.88 0.66 -10.60
#